data_c5d5298ee47f8fc6b69298654064bdfb
#
_entry.id   c5d5298ee47f8fc6b69298654064bdfb
#
_cell.length_a   1.000
_cell.length_b   1.000
_cell.length_c   1.000
_cell.angle_alpha   90.00
_cell.angle_beta   90.00
_cell.angle_gamma   90.00
#
_symmetry.space_group_name_H-M   'P 1'
#
loop_
_entity.id
_entity.type
_entity.pdbx_description
1 polymer ?
#
loop_
_entity_poly.entity_id
_entity_poly.type
_entity_poly.pdbx_seq_one_letter_code
_entity_poly.pdbx_strand_id
1 'polypeptide(L)'
;MKKYLSCFLVFLMTLSLSLTQVSASNYSDKLTNAYNKAVSYYQSKRQTGFESYDDILASESVGVEADEALNAQDLLTEELPYLHLEDRNKTNIGTLGKMIVLTCLMGKDPQNIDGQNLVEALESRVQEDGSIVNSTGANNDIWALYGLYVINSDKQQLVGNYLAQEALDSGAYWFSSSWKSADVDTTGWAIEALSLVNKTAYQSSIQHAINYIKSVTKNENNQSVFTIYGGNANTQGCVLEGLVVADREGLLNDHYNAPHAANPYDYLLTWQLDDGSFKAMNYDANYQPIGVGYNNMATRDGILALGTYKNGSVFDKAKRDYDKTKHPTKNYQLTNGNKTTITKGQSFIFSTDIPQKSIQSISVDGNEIDRSYYTINQTITLNANYLNTLALGQHTIVISALDGKASGTFTLIAPQEEVKKPVQPVQEVKQPIKKAPSTTPVKQEKKVVKSYKVVDTSDSTDIELYVLLVILTGLGIILLRRYRHV
;
A
#
# COMPACT_ATOMS: atom_id res chain seq x y z
N MET A 1 -41.47 30.10 -18.41
CA MET A 1 -41.21 28.98 -17.48
C MET A 1 -40.18 27.98 -18.03
N LYS A 2 -40.30 27.43 -19.25
CA LYS A 2 -39.31 26.40 -19.74
C LYS A 2 -37.85 26.89 -19.82
N LYS A 3 -37.58 28.17 -20.19
CA LYS A 3 -36.22 28.73 -20.22
C LYS A 3 -35.56 28.85 -18.82
N TYR A 4 -36.33 29.19 -17.79
CA TYR A 4 -35.79 29.30 -16.42
C TYR A 4 -35.57 27.95 -15.78
N LEU A 5 -36.37 26.94 -16.14
CA LEU A 5 -36.18 25.57 -15.65
C LEU A 5 -34.88 24.95 -16.22
N SER A 6 -34.58 25.24 -17.51
CA SER A 6 -33.32 24.78 -18.13
C SER A 6 -32.07 25.42 -17.49
N CYS A 7 -32.11 26.74 -17.21
CA CYS A 7 -31.01 27.42 -16.52
C CYS A 7 -30.83 26.93 -15.07
N PHE A 8 -31.92 26.63 -14.38
CA PHE A 8 -31.86 26.10 -13.01
C PHE A 8 -31.30 24.67 -12.95
N LEU A 9 -31.66 23.82 -13.92
CA LEU A 9 -31.10 22.48 -14.08
C LEU A 9 -29.58 22.49 -14.42
N VAL A 10 -29.14 23.38 -15.30
CA VAL A 10 -27.72 23.58 -15.62
C VAL A 10 -26.97 24.10 -14.40
N PHE A 11 -27.52 25.04 -13.65
CA PHE A 11 -26.91 25.55 -12.41
C PHE A 11 -26.80 24.46 -11.32
N LEU A 12 -27.83 23.61 -11.15
CA LEU A 12 -27.79 22.46 -10.24
C LEU A 12 -26.75 21.41 -10.66
N MET A 13 -26.62 21.14 -11.97
CA MET A 13 -25.58 20.23 -12.49
C MET A 13 -24.17 20.80 -12.30
N THR A 14 -23.96 22.08 -12.54
CA THR A 14 -22.64 22.71 -12.31
C THR A 14 -22.31 22.79 -10.82
N LEU A 15 -23.29 23.02 -9.95
CA LEU A 15 -23.10 23.04 -8.50
C LEU A 15 -22.77 21.62 -7.95
N SER A 16 -23.43 20.57 -8.46
CA SER A 16 -23.13 19.18 -8.10
C SER A 16 -21.75 18.74 -8.57
N LEU A 17 -21.35 19.12 -9.78
CA LEU A 17 -20.02 18.84 -10.32
C LEU A 17 -18.91 19.57 -9.54
N SER A 18 -19.14 20.82 -9.12
CA SER A 18 -18.16 21.57 -8.32
C SER A 18 -18.05 21.00 -6.89
N LEU A 19 -19.14 20.55 -6.28
CA LEU A 19 -19.14 19.93 -4.95
C LEU A 19 -18.42 18.56 -4.98
N THR A 20 -18.59 17.76 -6.03
CA THR A 20 -17.89 16.48 -6.17
C THR A 20 -16.39 16.67 -6.42
N GLN A 21 -15.98 17.68 -7.21
CA GLN A 21 -14.56 17.98 -7.41
C GLN A 21 -13.88 18.49 -6.15
N VAL A 22 -14.53 19.34 -5.35
CA VAL A 22 -13.97 19.83 -4.06
C VAL A 22 -13.87 18.71 -3.04
N SER A 23 -14.80 17.77 -2.97
CA SER A 23 -14.73 16.64 -2.06
C SER A 23 -13.65 15.64 -2.47
N ALA A 24 -13.48 15.35 -3.76
CA ALA A 24 -12.46 14.45 -4.27
C ALA A 24 -11.03 15.00 -4.07
N SER A 25 -10.82 16.32 -4.25
CA SER A 25 -9.53 16.95 -4.01
C SER A 25 -9.13 16.90 -2.52
N ASN A 26 -10.04 17.22 -1.62
CA ASN A 26 -9.80 17.15 -0.17
C ASN A 26 -9.51 15.72 0.31
N TYR A 27 -10.14 14.72 -0.30
CA TYR A 27 -9.91 13.32 0.06
C TYR A 27 -8.52 12.84 -0.39
N SER A 28 -8.13 13.18 -1.62
CA SER A 28 -6.78 12.90 -2.15
C SER A 28 -5.68 13.53 -1.29
N ASP A 29 -5.87 14.76 -0.81
CA ASP A 29 -4.92 15.47 0.04
C ASP A 29 -4.80 14.79 1.41
N LYS A 30 -5.91 14.33 1.99
CA LYS A 30 -5.96 13.60 3.25
C LYS A 30 -5.16 12.29 3.19
N LEU A 31 -5.37 11.49 2.16
CA LEU A 31 -4.62 10.25 1.94
C LEU A 31 -3.14 10.50 1.62
N THR A 32 -2.84 11.54 0.85
CA THR A 32 -1.46 11.95 0.56
C THR A 32 -0.73 12.37 1.84
N ASN A 33 -1.39 13.10 2.73
CA ASN A 33 -0.79 13.46 4.02
C ASN A 33 -0.53 12.24 4.91
N ALA A 34 -1.49 11.32 4.99
CA ALA A 34 -1.32 10.07 5.73
C ALA A 34 -0.19 9.19 5.18
N TYR A 35 -0.09 9.08 3.85
CA TYR A 35 1.01 8.42 3.16
C TYR A 35 2.37 9.06 3.49
N ASN A 36 2.47 10.39 3.44
CA ASN A 36 3.72 11.08 3.76
C ASN A 36 4.16 10.87 5.22
N LYS A 37 3.21 10.77 6.15
CA LYS A 37 3.51 10.37 7.54
C LYS A 37 4.07 8.94 7.61
N ALA A 38 3.51 8.00 6.86
CA ALA A 38 3.99 6.62 6.78
C ALA A 38 5.41 6.53 6.20
N VAL A 39 5.71 7.32 5.15
CA VAL A 39 7.08 7.46 4.62
C VAL A 39 8.03 7.96 5.71
N SER A 40 7.65 9.03 6.42
CA SER A 40 8.47 9.62 7.50
C SER A 40 8.70 8.63 8.64
N TYR A 41 7.72 7.81 8.98
CA TYR A 41 7.85 6.75 9.98
C TYR A 41 8.96 5.77 9.62
N TYR A 42 8.94 5.18 8.42
CA TYR A 42 9.99 4.24 8.00
C TYR A 42 11.34 4.91 7.76
N GLN A 43 11.37 6.15 7.30
CA GLN A 43 12.63 6.91 7.25
C GLN A 43 13.25 7.10 8.65
N SER A 44 12.43 7.28 9.69
CA SER A 44 12.93 7.39 11.07
C SER A 44 13.52 6.09 11.61
N LYS A 45 13.05 4.93 11.12
CA LYS A 45 13.58 3.61 11.49
C LYS A 45 15.03 3.39 11.09
N ARG A 46 15.58 4.19 10.16
CA ARG A 46 17.04 4.15 9.83
C ARG A 46 17.96 4.40 11.03
N GLN A 47 17.42 4.92 12.13
CA GLN A 47 18.18 5.11 13.38
C GLN A 47 18.08 3.90 14.34
N THR A 48 17.09 3.05 14.19
CA THR A 48 16.79 1.97 15.13
C THR A 48 16.72 0.57 14.49
N GLY A 49 16.60 0.51 13.16
CA GLY A 49 16.30 -0.71 12.41
C GLY A 49 14.81 -1.07 12.42
N PHE A 50 14.46 -2.08 11.66
CA PHE A 50 13.14 -2.70 11.65
C PHE A 50 12.92 -3.54 12.92
N GLU A 51 11.67 -3.74 13.29
CA GLU A 51 11.27 -4.58 14.41
C GLU A 51 11.01 -6.03 13.97
N SER A 52 10.67 -6.21 12.68
CA SER A 52 10.30 -7.49 12.08
C SER A 52 10.63 -7.48 10.59
N TYR A 53 10.86 -8.65 10.01
CA TYR A 53 11.01 -8.80 8.56
C TYR A 53 9.74 -8.36 7.78
N ASP A 54 8.57 -8.36 8.40
CA ASP A 54 7.33 -7.85 7.79
C ASP A 54 7.39 -6.33 7.52
N ASP A 55 8.24 -5.58 8.23
CA ASP A 55 8.46 -4.15 7.99
C ASP A 55 9.01 -3.87 6.57
N ILE A 56 9.70 -4.86 5.98
CA ILE A 56 10.20 -4.77 4.59
C ILE A 56 9.04 -4.53 3.62
N LEU A 57 7.95 -5.29 3.75
CA LEU A 57 6.77 -5.11 2.89
C LEU A 57 6.23 -3.68 2.95
N ALA A 58 6.00 -3.20 4.16
CA ALA A 58 5.35 -1.91 4.38
C ALA A 58 6.28 -0.74 4.01
N SER A 59 7.58 -0.80 4.32
CA SER A 59 8.55 0.23 3.93
C SER A 59 8.68 0.33 2.42
N GLU A 60 8.79 -0.81 1.72
CA GLU A 60 8.90 -0.88 0.27
C GLU A 60 7.62 -0.42 -0.44
N SER A 61 6.45 -0.65 0.16
CA SER A 61 5.17 -0.17 -0.38
C SER A 61 5.08 1.35 -0.43
N VAL A 62 5.74 2.04 0.50
CA VAL A 62 5.79 3.51 0.55
C VAL A 62 7.07 4.09 -0.03
N GLY A 63 7.90 3.28 -0.71
CA GLY A 63 9.10 3.72 -1.40
C GLY A 63 10.30 3.99 -0.49
N VAL A 64 10.32 3.46 0.71
CA VAL A 64 11.50 3.46 1.60
C VAL A 64 12.21 2.12 1.44
N GLU A 65 13.36 2.15 0.73
CA GLU A 65 14.14 0.94 0.44
C GLU A 65 14.60 0.26 1.73
N ALA A 66 14.40 -1.05 1.80
CA ALA A 66 14.84 -1.93 2.89
C ALA A 66 16.31 -2.30 2.67
N ASP A 67 17.21 -1.56 3.29
CA ASP A 67 18.65 -1.69 3.17
C ASP A 67 19.33 -2.08 4.51
N GLU A 68 20.68 -2.08 4.51
CA GLU A 68 21.48 -2.42 5.69
C GLU A 68 21.22 -1.49 6.90
N ALA A 69 20.89 -0.20 6.65
CA ALA A 69 20.59 0.75 7.73
C ALA A 69 19.31 0.39 8.49
N LEU A 70 18.46 -0.46 7.89
CA LEU A 70 17.21 -0.96 8.45
C LEU A 70 17.33 -2.41 8.96
N ASN A 71 18.54 -2.99 8.97
CA ASN A 71 18.85 -4.39 9.32
C ASN A 71 17.98 -5.44 8.61
N ALA A 72 17.45 -5.11 7.43
CA ALA A 72 16.52 -5.95 6.69
C ALA A 72 17.12 -7.32 6.31
N GLN A 73 18.39 -7.35 5.92
CA GLN A 73 19.07 -8.60 5.58
C GLN A 73 19.22 -9.54 6.77
N ASP A 74 19.58 -9.01 7.93
CA ASP A 74 19.78 -9.80 9.13
C ASP A 74 18.48 -10.48 9.56
N LEU A 75 17.36 -9.73 9.52
CA LEU A 75 16.02 -10.24 9.81
C LEU A 75 15.60 -11.38 8.87
N LEU A 76 15.91 -11.28 7.57
CA LEU A 76 15.64 -12.38 6.64
C LEU A 76 16.52 -13.60 6.91
N THR A 77 17.82 -13.38 7.17
CA THR A 77 18.77 -14.46 7.45
C THR A 77 18.44 -15.20 8.74
N GLU A 78 17.99 -14.49 9.77
CA GLU A 78 17.55 -15.08 11.04
C GLU A 78 16.31 -15.97 10.87
N GLU A 79 15.42 -15.69 9.91
CA GLU A 79 14.21 -16.47 9.65
C GLU A 79 14.46 -17.76 8.86
N LEU A 80 15.53 -17.82 8.02
CA LEU A 80 15.79 -18.97 7.14
C LEU A 80 15.82 -20.34 7.87
N PRO A 81 16.44 -20.52 9.04
CA PRO A 81 16.44 -21.79 9.74
C PRO A 81 15.04 -22.28 10.18
N TYR A 82 14.12 -21.36 10.42
CA TYR A 82 12.75 -21.68 10.85
C TYR A 82 11.83 -22.09 9.71
N LEU A 83 12.28 -21.95 8.45
CA LEU A 83 11.55 -22.44 7.28
C LEU A 83 11.54 -23.96 7.19
N HIS A 84 12.50 -24.66 7.81
CA HIS A 84 12.65 -26.14 7.75
C HIS A 84 12.65 -26.67 6.31
N LEU A 85 13.43 -26.06 5.42
CA LEU A 85 13.44 -26.39 3.98
C LEU A 85 13.85 -27.85 3.72
N GLU A 86 14.64 -28.43 4.61
CA GLU A 86 15.08 -29.83 4.59
C GLU A 86 13.98 -30.85 4.87
N ASP A 87 12.93 -30.43 5.58
CA ASP A 87 11.78 -31.30 5.92
C ASP A 87 10.49 -30.80 5.26
N ARG A 88 10.11 -31.47 4.16
CA ARG A 88 8.93 -31.11 3.37
C ARG A 88 7.65 -31.04 4.20
N ASN A 89 7.55 -31.81 5.28
CA ASN A 89 6.35 -31.87 6.11
C ASN A 89 6.34 -30.86 7.26
N LYS A 90 7.43 -30.13 7.45
CA LYS A 90 7.54 -29.09 8.48
C LYS A 90 7.67 -27.69 7.93
N THR A 91 7.97 -27.56 6.62
CA THR A 91 8.14 -26.24 6.00
C THR A 91 6.90 -25.37 6.22
N ASN A 92 7.11 -24.19 6.78
CA ASN A 92 6.07 -23.17 6.87
C ASN A 92 5.87 -22.53 5.48
N ILE A 93 4.79 -22.92 4.82
CA ILE A 93 4.51 -22.54 3.43
C ILE A 93 4.22 -21.05 3.30
N GLY A 94 3.44 -20.48 4.22
CA GLY A 94 3.12 -19.05 4.21
C GLY A 94 4.37 -18.20 4.38
N THR A 95 5.21 -18.54 5.37
CA THR A 95 6.49 -17.83 5.58
C THR A 95 7.44 -18.02 4.39
N LEU A 96 7.52 -19.22 3.80
CA LEU A 96 8.36 -19.45 2.62
C LEU A 96 7.95 -18.56 1.43
N GLY A 97 6.64 -18.46 1.14
CA GLY A 97 6.13 -17.57 0.10
C GLY A 97 6.46 -16.09 0.40
N LYS A 98 6.26 -15.68 1.65
CA LYS A 98 6.59 -14.33 2.11
C LYS A 98 8.09 -14.03 1.95
N MET A 99 8.97 -14.93 2.37
CA MET A 99 10.43 -14.76 2.26
C MET A 99 10.90 -14.59 0.81
N ILE A 100 10.27 -15.28 -0.14
CA ILE A 100 10.52 -15.05 -1.57
C ILE A 100 10.20 -13.61 -1.96
N VAL A 101 9.03 -13.10 -1.57
CA VAL A 101 8.60 -11.72 -1.86
C VAL A 101 9.60 -10.71 -1.26
N LEU A 102 9.94 -10.86 0.02
CA LEU A 102 10.84 -9.95 0.73
C LEU A 102 12.25 -9.95 0.11
N THR A 103 12.76 -11.14 -0.24
CA THR A 103 14.06 -11.27 -0.93
C THR A 103 14.07 -10.51 -2.25
N CYS A 104 12.98 -10.60 -3.03
CA CYS A 104 12.84 -9.87 -4.29
C CYS A 104 12.76 -8.36 -4.09
N LEU A 105 12.02 -7.88 -3.09
CA LEU A 105 11.92 -6.45 -2.73
C LEU A 105 13.27 -5.85 -2.38
N MET A 106 14.15 -6.63 -1.75
CA MET A 106 15.53 -6.23 -1.47
C MET A 106 16.48 -6.34 -2.69
N GLY A 107 15.95 -6.61 -3.89
CA GLY A 107 16.75 -6.77 -5.10
C GLY A 107 17.68 -7.98 -5.10
N LYS A 108 17.39 -9.01 -4.28
CA LYS A 108 18.16 -10.25 -4.17
C LYS A 108 17.51 -11.40 -4.91
N ASP A 109 18.30 -12.44 -5.17
CA ASP A 109 17.82 -13.63 -5.88
C ASP A 109 17.31 -14.69 -4.89
N PRO A 110 15.99 -14.99 -4.85
CA PRO A 110 15.44 -16.01 -3.96
C PRO A 110 15.86 -17.44 -4.33
N GLN A 111 16.52 -17.64 -5.47
CA GLN A 111 17.14 -18.93 -5.82
C GLN A 111 18.50 -19.15 -5.12
N ASN A 112 19.06 -18.11 -4.52
CA ASN A 112 20.34 -18.21 -3.80
C ASN A 112 20.42 -17.16 -2.67
N ILE A 113 19.70 -17.39 -1.59
CA ILE A 113 19.82 -16.62 -0.36
C ILE A 113 20.55 -17.48 0.69
N ASP A 114 21.75 -17.07 1.08
CA ASP A 114 22.64 -17.82 1.99
C ASP A 114 22.79 -19.30 1.61
N GLY A 115 22.90 -19.57 0.32
CA GLY A 115 23.05 -20.92 -0.24
C GLY A 115 21.74 -21.72 -0.32
N GLN A 116 20.61 -21.16 0.04
CA GLN A 116 19.31 -21.83 -0.03
C GLN A 116 18.52 -21.36 -1.27
N ASN A 117 17.79 -22.30 -1.90
CA ASN A 117 16.91 -22.04 -3.04
C ASN A 117 15.44 -22.09 -2.60
N LEU A 118 14.89 -20.92 -2.24
CA LEU A 118 13.51 -20.78 -1.79
C LEU A 118 12.51 -21.06 -2.91
N VAL A 119 12.87 -20.75 -4.16
CA VAL A 119 12.01 -20.98 -5.34
C VAL A 119 11.77 -22.47 -5.54
N GLU A 120 12.84 -23.27 -5.63
CA GLU A 120 12.74 -24.72 -5.75
C GLU A 120 12.00 -25.35 -4.57
N ALA A 121 12.28 -24.83 -3.35
CA ALA A 121 11.60 -25.28 -2.15
C ALA A 121 10.09 -25.09 -2.25
N LEU A 122 9.59 -23.93 -2.72
CA LEU A 122 8.17 -23.68 -2.87
C LEU A 122 7.56 -24.47 -4.04
N GLU A 123 8.16 -24.38 -5.23
CA GLU A 123 7.63 -25.01 -6.43
C GLU A 123 7.53 -26.54 -6.32
N SER A 124 8.51 -27.20 -5.66
CA SER A 124 8.48 -28.64 -5.43
C SER A 124 7.34 -29.11 -4.53
N ARG A 125 6.70 -28.20 -3.78
CA ARG A 125 5.58 -28.51 -2.88
C ARG A 125 4.22 -28.35 -3.51
N VAL A 126 4.13 -27.69 -4.67
CA VAL A 126 2.86 -27.56 -5.42
C VAL A 126 2.52 -28.89 -6.08
N GLN A 127 1.33 -29.40 -5.79
CA GLN A 127 0.77 -30.65 -6.31
C GLN A 127 0.06 -30.44 -7.65
N GLU A 128 -0.30 -31.52 -8.33
CA GLU A 128 -0.95 -31.48 -9.66
C GLU A 128 -2.35 -30.80 -9.62
N ASP A 129 -3.04 -30.85 -8.48
CA ASP A 129 -4.33 -30.21 -8.28
C ASP A 129 -4.22 -28.73 -7.82
N GLY A 130 -3.00 -28.24 -7.63
CA GLY A 130 -2.71 -26.88 -7.17
C GLY A 130 -2.63 -26.74 -5.66
N SER A 131 -2.95 -27.76 -4.89
CA SER A 131 -2.73 -27.74 -3.43
C SER A 131 -1.24 -27.74 -3.11
N ILE A 132 -0.89 -27.29 -1.91
CA ILE A 132 0.50 -27.17 -1.49
C ILE A 132 0.73 -28.08 -0.28
N VAL A 133 1.75 -28.93 -0.38
CA VAL A 133 2.12 -29.85 0.72
C VAL A 133 2.44 -29.05 1.97
N ASN A 134 1.84 -29.46 3.10
CA ASN A 134 1.96 -28.81 4.41
C ASN A 134 1.34 -27.40 4.49
N SER A 135 0.49 -27.00 3.54
CA SER A 135 -0.34 -25.83 3.76
C SER A 135 -1.38 -26.09 4.85
N THR A 136 -1.51 -25.18 5.78
CA THR A 136 -2.43 -25.27 6.92
C THR A 136 -3.66 -24.40 6.79
N GLY A 137 -3.86 -23.75 5.65
CA GLY A 137 -5.05 -22.95 5.38
C GLY A 137 -4.89 -21.97 4.23
N ALA A 138 -5.99 -21.34 3.84
CA ALA A 138 -6.03 -20.41 2.73
C ALA A 138 -5.03 -19.25 2.91
N ASN A 139 -4.75 -18.83 4.13
CA ASN A 139 -3.72 -17.83 4.41
C ASN A 139 -2.33 -18.27 3.90
N ASN A 140 -1.93 -19.53 4.15
CA ASN A 140 -0.65 -20.04 3.68
C ASN A 140 -0.61 -20.15 2.15
N ASP A 141 -1.71 -20.57 1.53
CA ASP A 141 -1.83 -20.69 0.07
C ASP A 141 -1.76 -19.31 -0.60
N ILE A 142 -2.33 -18.29 0.01
CA ILE A 142 -2.26 -16.90 -0.46
C ILE A 142 -0.80 -16.39 -0.45
N TRP A 143 -0.09 -16.57 0.65
CA TRP A 143 1.31 -16.13 0.74
C TRP A 143 2.22 -16.91 -0.22
N ALA A 144 1.99 -18.21 -0.39
CA ALA A 144 2.67 -19.01 -1.38
C ALA A 144 2.36 -18.51 -2.81
N LEU A 145 1.10 -18.17 -3.07
CA LEU A 145 0.67 -17.64 -4.37
C LEU A 145 1.33 -16.29 -4.68
N TYR A 146 1.48 -15.39 -3.69
CA TYR A 146 2.25 -14.17 -3.85
C TYR A 146 3.72 -14.46 -4.21
N GLY A 147 4.36 -15.43 -3.51
CA GLY A 147 5.71 -15.85 -3.86
C GLY A 147 5.82 -16.36 -5.30
N LEU A 148 4.93 -17.26 -5.72
CA LEU A 148 4.87 -17.80 -7.09
C LEU A 148 4.59 -16.71 -8.14
N TYR A 149 3.72 -15.76 -7.83
CA TYR A 149 3.41 -14.62 -8.69
C TYR A 149 4.63 -13.73 -8.92
N VAL A 150 5.35 -13.40 -7.86
CA VAL A 150 6.51 -12.50 -7.90
C VAL A 150 7.63 -13.09 -8.76
N ILE A 151 7.88 -14.39 -8.67
CA ILE A 151 8.93 -15.07 -9.45
C ILE A 151 8.49 -15.51 -10.86
N ASN A 152 7.30 -15.13 -11.31
CA ASN A 152 6.72 -15.58 -12.59
C ASN A 152 6.66 -17.11 -12.74
N SER A 153 6.39 -17.85 -11.66
CA SER A 153 6.33 -19.32 -11.70
C SER A 153 5.20 -19.81 -12.59
N ASP A 154 5.46 -20.84 -13.39
CA ASP A 154 4.42 -21.53 -14.19
C ASP A 154 3.34 -22.17 -13.30
N LYS A 155 3.61 -22.36 -12.00
CA LYS A 155 2.68 -22.96 -11.04
C LYS A 155 1.68 -21.97 -10.45
N GLN A 156 1.88 -20.65 -10.63
CA GLN A 156 1.01 -19.63 -10.06
C GLN A 156 -0.46 -19.79 -10.48
N GLN A 157 -0.72 -20.14 -11.75
CA GLN A 157 -2.09 -20.36 -12.25
C GLN A 157 -2.73 -21.59 -11.63
N LEU A 158 -1.95 -22.65 -11.39
CA LEU A 158 -2.44 -23.89 -10.78
C LEU A 158 -2.86 -23.66 -9.33
N VAL A 159 -2.01 -22.99 -8.54
CA VAL A 159 -2.32 -22.63 -7.15
C VAL A 159 -3.47 -21.60 -7.07
N GLY A 160 -3.51 -20.63 -7.99
CA GLY A 160 -4.64 -19.69 -8.09
C GLY A 160 -5.98 -20.39 -8.38
N ASN A 161 -5.99 -21.43 -9.23
CA ASN A 161 -7.19 -22.23 -9.49
C ASN A 161 -7.64 -22.98 -8.24
N TYR A 162 -6.72 -23.55 -7.46
CA TYR A 162 -6.99 -24.22 -6.21
C TYR A 162 -7.56 -23.24 -5.18
N LEU A 163 -6.87 -22.11 -4.95
CA LEU A 163 -7.31 -21.08 -4.02
C LEU A 163 -8.71 -20.53 -4.38
N ALA A 164 -8.99 -20.31 -5.66
CA ALA A 164 -10.30 -19.83 -6.11
C ALA A 164 -11.46 -20.76 -5.74
N GLN A 165 -11.19 -22.06 -5.49
CA GLN A 165 -12.18 -23.07 -5.07
C GLN A 165 -12.27 -23.25 -3.56
N GLU A 166 -11.29 -22.72 -2.80
CA GLU A 166 -11.22 -22.83 -1.34
C GLU A 166 -12.18 -21.88 -0.61
N ALA A 167 -12.80 -20.91 -1.31
CA ALA A 167 -13.75 -20.01 -0.70
C ALA A 167 -14.91 -20.76 -0.04
N LEU A 168 -15.35 -20.30 1.11
CA LEU A 168 -16.58 -20.75 1.77
C LEU A 168 -17.81 -20.37 0.94
N ASP A 169 -18.96 -20.99 1.22
CA ASP A 169 -20.23 -20.67 0.56
C ASP A 169 -20.61 -19.17 0.66
N SER A 170 -20.11 -18.48 1.67
CA SER A 170 -20.28 -17.03 1.82
C SER A 170 -19.39 -16.19 0.88
N GLY A 171 -18.39 -16.77 0.25
CA GLY A 171 -17.34 -16.09 -0.50
C GLY A 171 -16.13 -15.70 0.36
N ALA A 172 -16.18 -15.91 1.67
CA ALA A 172 -15.05 -15.66 2.55
C ALA A 172 -13.96 -16.70 2.40
N TYR A 173 -12.72 -16.28 2.68
CA TYR A 173 -11.60 -17.18 2.89
C TYR A 173 -11.36 -17.38 4.39
N TRP A 174 -10.52 -18.33 4.76
CA TRP A 174 -10.30 -18.78 6.13
C TRP A 174 -8.80 -18.85 6.44
N PHE A 175 -8.45 -18.53 7.69
CA PHE A 175 -7.06 -18.41 8.10
C PHE A 175 -6.36 -19.78 8.18
N SER A 176 -6.91 -20.74 8.91
CA SER A 176 -6.27 -22.02 9.23
C SER A 176 -7.23 -23.19 9.08
N SER A 177 -6.72 -24.37 8.65
CA SER A 177 -7.48 -25.61 8.51
C SER A 177 -8.05 -26.13 9.84
N SER A 178 -7.40 -25.79 10.96
CA SER A 178 -7.90 -26.09 12.30
C SER A 178 -9.17 -25.31 12.62
N TRP A 179 -9.40 -24.22 11.91
CA TRP A 179 -10.52 -23.32 12.11
C TRP A 179 -11.03 -22.77 10.77
N LYS A 180 -11.80 -23.60 10.07
CA LYS A 180 -12.36 -23.25 8.76
C LYS A 180 -13.58 -22.34 8.91
N SER A 181 -13.37 -21.09 9.37
CA SER A 181 -14.40 -20.06 9.50
C SER A 181 -14.02 -18.80 8.73
N ALA A 182 -15.04 -18.01 8.34
CA ALA A 182 -14.83 -16.78 7.58
C ALA A 182 -13.88 -15.82 8.30
N ASP A 183 -12.86 -15.37 7.59
CA ASP A 183 -11.87 -14.42 8.06
C ASP A 183 -11.77 -13.24 7.09
N VAL A 184 -11.91 -12.02 7.62
CA VAL A 184 -12.01 -10.79 6.81
C VAL A 184 -10.66 -10.41 6.22
N ASP A 185 -9.57 -10.56 7.00
CA ASP A 185 -8.20 -10.22 6.61
C ASP A 185 -7.76 -11.15 5.47
N THR A 186 -7.88 -12.45 5.68
CA THR A 186 -7.56 -13.48 4.68
C THR A 186 -8.38 -13.30 3.40
N THR A 187 -9.65 -12.88 3.52
CA THR A 187 -10.49 -12.59 2.35
C THR A 187 -9.98 -11.37 1.57
N GLY A 188 -9.51 -10.32 2.27
CA GLY A 188 -8.88 -9.16 1.64
C GLY A 188 -7.64 -9.55 0.83
N TRP A 189 -6.74 -10.33 1.40
CA TRP A 189 -5.54 -10.83 0.71
C TRP A 189 -5.86 -11.79 -0.43
N ALA A 190 -6.90 -12.64 -0.31
CA ALA A 190 -7.32 -13.50 -1.40
C ALA A 190 -7.82 -12.70 -2.62
N ILE A 191 -8.57 -11.61 -2.37
CA ILE A 191 -9.01 -10.68 -3.43
C ILE A 191 -7.80 -10.12 -4.16
N GLU A 192 -6.76 -9.66 -3.44
CA GLU A 192 -5.54 -9.14 -4.04
C GLU A 192 -4.79 -10.21 -4.83
N ALA A 193 -4.46 -11.34 -4.20
CA ALA A 193 -3.67 -12.40 -4.82
C ALA A 193 -4.29 -12.93 -6.13
N LEU A 194 -5.60 -13.22 -6.12
CA LEU A 194 -6.33 -13.65 -7.31
C LEU A 194 -6.38 -12.57 -8.39
N SER A 195 -6.51 -11.30 -7.98
CA SER A 195 -6.52 -10.16 -8.92
C SER A 195 -5.17 -9.97 -9.60
N LEU A 196 -4.06 -10.12 -8.87
CA LEU A 196 -2.71 -10.00 -9.39
C LEU A 196 -2.37 -11.13 -10.37
N VAL A 197 -2.71 -12.37 -10.03
CA VAL A 197 -2.39 -13.52 -10.87
C VAL A 197 -3.18 -13.52 -12.17
N ASN A 198 -4.50 -13.40 -12.10
CA ASN A 198 -5.34 -13.32 -13.31
C ASN A 198 -6.77 -12.84 -12.97
N LYS A 199 -6.94 -11.52 -12.86
CA LYS A 199 -8.21 -10.90 -12.51
C LYS A 199 -9.39 -11.35 -13.39
N THR A 200 -9.14 -11.56 -14.69
CA THR A 200 -10.21 -12.00 -15.62
C THR A 200 -10.61 -13.44 -15.38
N ALA A 201 -9.65 -14.35 -15.21
CA ALA A 201 -9.93 -15.77 -14.98
C ALA A 201 -10.64 -15.98 -13.63
N TYR A 202 -10.29 -15.21 -12.60
CA TYR A 202 -10.86 -15.33 -11.25
C TYR A 202 -11.95 -14.32 -10.93
N GLN A 203 -12.51 -13.63 -11.94
CA GLN A 203 -13.53 -12.59 -11.74
C GLN A 203 -14.69 -13.04 -10.87
N SER A 204 -15.18 -14.27 -11.05
CA SER A 204 -16.30 -14.81 -10.26
C SER A 204 -15.94 -14.98 -8.78
N SER A 205 -14.78 -15.57 -8.47
CA SER A 205 -14.31 -15.80 -7.10
C SER A 205 -13.98 -14.47 -6.40
N ILE A 206 -13.33 -13.53 -7.11
CA ILE A 206 -13.06 -12.18 -6.62
C ILE A 206 -14.37 -11.45 -6.29
N GLN A 207 -15.36 -11.51 -7.19
CA GLN A 207 -16.66 -10.84 -6.95
C GLN A 207 -17.41 -11.50 -5.79
N HIS A 208 -17.31 -12.81 -5.61
CA HIS A 208 -17.91 -13.50 -4.48
C HIS A 208 -17.29 -13.08 -3.15
N ALA A 209 -15.95 -12.98 -3.10
CA ALA A 209 -15.23 -12.46 -1.95
C ALA A 209 -15.56 -10.97 -1.66
N ILE A 210 -15.63 -10.13 -2.68
CA ILE A 210 -16.10 -8.74 -2.56
C ILE A 210 -17.51 -8.65 -1.99
N ASN A 211 -18.43 -9.53 -2.42
CA ASN A 211 -19.79 -9.54 -1.89
C ASN A 211 -19.81 -9.93 -0.40
N TYR A 212 -18.94 -10.86 0.02
CA TYR A 212 -18.75 -11.15 1.43
C TYR A 212 -18.24 -9.91 2.19
N ILE A 213 -17.21 -9.24 1.72
CA ILE A 213 -16.71 -7.99 2.35
C ILE A 213 -17.83 -6.96 2.49
N LYS A 214 -18.63 -6.74 1.45
CA LYS A 214 -19.80 -5.84 1.52
C LYS A 214 -20.81 -6.28 2.59
N SER A 215 -21.02 -7.58 2.76
CA SER A 215 -21.98 -8.12 3.75
C SER A 215 -21.54 -7.90 5.20
N VAL A 216 -20.24 -7.81 5.44
CA VAL A 216 -19.66 -7.57 6.78
C VAL A 216 -19.24 -6.10 7.00
N THR A 217 -19.44 -5.22 6.00
CA THR A 217 -19.20 -3.79 6.13
C THR A 217 -20.27 -3.16 7.01
N LYS A 218 -19.86 -2.50 8.09
CA LYS A 218 -20.74 -1.87 9.08
C LYS A 218 -20.52 -0.37 9.16
N ASN A 219 -21.60 0.36 9.50
CA ASN A 219 -21.48 1.76 9.90
C ASN A 219 -21.16 1.82 11.39
N GLU A 220 -19.96 2.21 11.73
CA GLU A 220 -19.54 2.50 13.11
C GLU A 220 -19.16 3.99 13.21
N ASN A 221 -19.93 4.75 13.96
CA ASN A 221 -19.72 6.20 14.15
C ASN A 221 -19.61 6.98 12.82
N ASN A 222 -20.48 6.71 11.87
CA ASN A 222 -20.49 7.27 10.50
C ASN A 222 -19.26 6.93 9.65
N GLN A 223 -18.56 5.83 9.97
CA GLN A 223 -17.44 5.31 9.21
C GLN A 223 -17.73 3.89 8.72
N SER A 224 -17.20 3.54 7.54
CA SER A 224 -17.33 2.21 6.96
C SER A 224 -16.25 1.30 7.49
N VAL A 225 -16.63 0.27 8.23
CA VAL A 225 -15.75 -0.64 8.94
C VAL A 225 -15.93 -2.07 8.42
N PHE A 226 -14.85 -2.69 7.96
CA PHE A 226 -14.83 -4.10 7.56
C PHE A 226 -14.61 -4.95 8.81
N THR A 227 -15.66 -5.62 9.29
CA THR A 227 -15.52 -6.35 10.55
C THR A 227 -16.63 -7.36 10.82
N ILE A 228 -16.25 -8.45 11.49
CA ILE A 228 -17.19 -9.38 12.13
C ILE A 228 -17.10 -9.33 13.67
N TYR A 229 -15.97 -8.90 14.23
CA TYR A 229 -15.72 -8.92 15.69
C TYR A 229 -15.46 -7.54 16.30
N GLY A 230 -15.30 -6.50 15.50
CA GLY A 230 -14.95 -5.14 15.90
C GLY A 230 -13.87 -4.59 14.99
N GLY A 231 -13.93 -3.29 14.70
CA GLY A 231 -13.01 -2.66 13.76
C GLY A 231 -11.60 -2.50 14.33
N ASN A 232 -10.59 -2.66 13.48
CA ASN A 232 -9.18 -2.42 13.78
C ASN A 232 -8.43 -2.04 12.49
N ALA A 233 -7.19 -1.54 12.63
CA ALA A 233 -6.40 -1.09 11.50
C ALA A 233 -5.89 -2.24 10.62
N ASN A 234 -5.61 -3.42 11.19
CA ASN A 234 -5.18 -4.59 10.44
C ASN A 234 -6.21 -4.99 9.39
N THR A 235 -7.40 -5.42 9.89
CA THR A 235 -8.50 -5.86 9.02
C THR A 235 -8.85 -4.82 7.98
N GLN A 236 -8.90 -3.56 8.40
CA GLN A 236 -9.18 -2.45 7.50
C GLN A 236 -8.11 -2.33 6.41
N GLY A 237 -6.84 -2.47 6.76
CA GLY A 237 -5.70 -2.42 5.85
C GLY A 237 -5.73 -3.56 4.83
N CYS A 238 -5.82 -4.81 5.30
CA CYS A 238 -5.83 -6.00 4.44
C CYS A 238 -6.95 -5.96 3.38
N VAL A 239 -8.16 -5.51 3.77
CA VAL A 239 -9.29 -5.39 2.83
C VAL A 239 -9.07 -4.25 1.85
N LEU A 240 -8.55 -3.11 2.30
CA LEU A 240 -8.28 -1.96 1.42
C LEU A 240 -7.24 -2.28 0.36
N GLU A 241 -6.18 -3.04 0.69
CA GLU A 241 -5.20 -3.53 -0.29
C GLU A 241 -5.89 -4.33 -1.39
N GLY A 242 -6.67 -5.36 -1.01
CA GLY A 242 -7.38 -6.19 -1.96
C GLY A 242 -8.35 -5.41 -2.85
N LEU A 243 -9.12 -4.49 -2.27
CA LEU A 243 -10.09 -3.67 -3.00
C LEU A 243 -9.42 -2.67 -3.96
N VAL A 244 -8.29 -2.06 -3.57
CA VAL A 244 -7.54 -1.16 -4.47
C VAL A 244 -7.07 -1.91 -5.71
N VAL A 245 -6.55 -3.12 -5.56
CA VAL A 245 -6.06 -3.93 -6.69
C VAL A 245 -7.23 -4.45 -7.54
N ALA A 246 -8.30 -4.87 -6.89
CA ALA A 246 -9.45 -5.45 -7.58
C ALA A 246 -10.37 -4.39 -8.21
N ASP A 247 -10.69 -3.30 -7.52
CA ASP A 247 -11.68 -2.29 -7.94
C ASP A 247 -11.42 -0.93 -7.30
N ARG A 248 -10.27 -0.32 -7.63
CA ARG A 248 -9.87 1.00 -7.11
C ARG A 248 -10.94 2.08 -7.33
N GLU A 249 -11.52 2.11 -8.53
CA GLU A 249 -12.53 3.11 -8.86
C GLU A 249 -13.79 2.95 -8.02
N GLY A 250 -14.26 1.72 -7.83
CA GLY A 250 -15.40 1.44 -6.96
C GLY A 250 -15.14 1.86 -5.52
N LEU A 251 -13.93 1.63 -5.01
CA LEU A 251 -13.54 2.06 -3.68
C LEU A 251 -13.54 3.59 -3.52
N LEU A 252 -13.02 4.32 -4.51
CA LEU A 252 -12.99 5.78 -4.49
C LEU A 252 -14.35 6.43 -4.77
N ASN A 253 -15.27 5.71 -5.41
CA ASN A 253 -16.64 6.14 -5.69
C ASN A 253 -17.66 5.60 -4.67
N ASP A 254 -17.21 5.29 -3.47
CA ASP A 254 -18.04 4.93 -2.31
C ASP A 254 -18.87 3.62 -2.48
N HIS A 255 -18.51 2.74 -3.43
CA HIS A 255 -19.24 1.47 -3.67
C HIS A 255 -19.10 0.47 -2.51
N TYR A 256 -18.16 0.71 -1.59
CA TYR A 256 -17.86 -0.12 -0.42
C TYR A 256 -18.25 0.55 0.90
N ASN A 257 -18.89 1.70 0.84
CA ASN A 257 -19.36 2.36 2.04
C ASN A 257 -20.57 1.63 2.66
N ALA A 258 -20.58 1.55 3.97
CA ALA A 258 -21.80 1.22 4.69
C ALA A 258 -22.85 2.34 4.50
N PRO A 259 -24.14 2.02 4.61
CA PRO A 259 -25.19 3.04 4.49
C PRO A 259 -24.95 4.23 5.42
N HIS A 260 -24.96 5.44 4.87
CA HIS A 260 -24.74 6.69 5.58
C HIS A 260 -23.38 6.82 6.30
N ALA A 261 -22.37 6.11 5.84
CA ALA A 261 -21.03 6.15 6.39
C ALA A 261 -20.02 6.74 5.40
N ALA A 262 -18.93 7.28 5.92
CA ALA A 262 -17.79 7.74 5.12
C ALA A 262 -17.01 6.57 4.51
N ASN A 263 -16.11 6.89 3.58
CA ASN A 263 -15.27 5.92 2.90
C ASN A 263 -14.43 5.09 3.90
N PRO A 264 -14.18 3.79 3.63
CA PRO A 264 -13.41 2.91 4.51
C PRO A 264 -12.00 3.42 4.88
N TYR A 265 -11.35 4.21 4.03
CA TYR A 265 -10.08 4.86 4.39
C TYR A 265 -10.23 5.84 5.54
N ASP A 266 -11.37 6.52 5.68
CA ASP A 266 -11.59 7.44 6.81
C ASP A 266 -11.51 6.71 8.16
N TYR A 267 -12.02 5.48 8.22
CA TYR A 267 -11.86 4.64 9.40
C TYR A 267 -10.40 4.23 9.64
N LEU A 268 -9.69 3.77 8.61
CA LEU A 268 -8.26 3.43 8.72
C LEU A 268 -7.46 4.59 9.31
N LEU A 269 -7.70 5.82 8.82
CA LEU A 269 -6.94 6.99 9.26
C LEU A 269 -7.20 7.38 10.73
N THR A 270 -8.30 6.95 11.35
CA THR A 270 -8.51 7.17 12.81
C THR A 270 -7.56 6.35 13.68
N TRP A 271 -6.94 5.34 13.11
CA TRP A 271 -5.96 4.49 13.76
C TRP A 271 -4.52 4.95 13.55
N GLN A 272 -4.25 5.87 12.60
CA GLN A 272 -2.91 6.41 12.37
C GLN A 272 -2.48 7.34 13.49
N LEU A 273 -1.26 7.14 13.99
CA LEU A 273 -0.62 7.99 14.98
C LEU A 273 0.08 9.19 14.31
N ASP A 274 0.49 10.16 15.12
CA ASP A 274 1.13 11.39 14.61
C ASP A 274 2.49 11.13 13.97
N ASP A 275 3.20 10.08 14.40
CA ASP A 275 4.48 9.65 13.83
C ASP A 275 4.33 8.87 12.52
N GLY A 276 3.10 8.56 12.12
CA GLY A 276 2.78 7.82 10.89
C GLY A 276 2.56 6.32 11.07
N SER A 277 2.90 5.76 12.23
CA SER A 277 2.56 4.38 12.60
C SER A 277 1.06 4.22 12.88
N PHE A 278 0.63 2.99 13.16
CA PHE A 278 -0.76 2.71 13.51
C PHE A 278 -0.89 2.08 14.89
N LYS A 279 -2.01 2.37 15.52
CA LYS A 279 -2.39 1.79 16.81
C LYS A 279 -3.37 0.63 16.62
N ALA A 280 -3.39 -0.27 17.61
CA ALA A 280 -4.42 -1.28 17.80
C ALA A 280 -4.62 -1.53 19.29
N MET A 281 -5.59 -2.39 19.63
CA MET A 281 -5.67 -2.96 20.97
C MET A 281 -4.47 -3.91 21.19
N ASN A 282 -3.69 -3.65 22.20
CA ASN A 282 -2.57 -4.51 22.59
C ASN A 282 -2.98 -5.45 23.73
N TYR A 283 -2.30 -6.60 23.81
CA TYR A 283 -2.56 -7.65 24.79
C TYR A 283 -1.27 -8.02 25.52
N ASP A 284 -1.37 -8.45 26.77
CA ASP A 284 -0.24 -9.02 27.50
C ASP A 284 0.02 -10.48 27.13
N ALA A 285 1.03 -11.10 27.74
CA ALA A 285 1.39 -12.51 27.49
C ALA A 285 0.27 -13.51 27.88
N ASN A 286 -0.74 -13.09 28.62
CA ASN A 286 -1.91 -13.89 28.99
C ASN A 286 -3.13 -13.50 28.14
N TYR A 287 -2.93 -12.76 27.04
CA TYR A 287 -3.97 -12.27 26.14
C TYR A 287 -5.02 -11.36 26.79
N GLN A 288 -4.64 -10.66 27.89
CA GLN A 288 -5.52 -9.64 28.47
C GLN A 288 -5.26 -8.29 27.80
N PRO A 289 -6.33 -7.52 27.50
CA PRO A 289 -6.17 -6.22 26.86
C PRO A 289 -5.45 -5.24 27.79
N ILE A 290 -4.35 -4.65 27.31
CA ILE A 290 -3.54 -3.66 28.04
C ILE A 290 -3.75 -2.23 27.54
N GLY A 291 -4.57 -2.06 26.51
CA GLY A 291 -4.96 -0.75 25.98
C GLY A 291 -4.64 -0.54 24.52
N VAL A 292 -5.14 0.56 23.97
CA VAL A 292 -4.90 0.97 22.58
C VAL A 292 -3.61 1.77 22.50
N GLY A 293 -2.70 1.38 21.63
CA GLY A 293 -1.42 2.03 21.41
C GLY A 293 -0.75 1.52 20.14
N TYR A 294 0.48 1.99 19.88
CA TYR A 294 1.30 1.48 18.77
C TYR A 294 1.25 -0.06 18.70
N ASN A 295 1.10 -0.55 17.47
CA ASN A 295 1.11 -1.98 17.21
C ASN A 295 1.79 -2.22 15.85
N ASN A 296 2.78 -3.13 15.81
CA ASN A 296 3.58 -3.36 14.61
C ASN A 296 2.73 -3.94 13.47
N MET A 297 1.88 -4.93 13.75
CA MET A 297 1.00 -5.54 12.73
C MET A 297 0.02 -4.52 12.15
N ALA A 298 -0.63 -3.71 13.00
CA ALA A 298 -1.51 -2.63 12.55
C ALA A 298 -0.75 -1.58 11.72
N THR A 299 0.50 -1.30 12.07
CA THR A 299 1.37 -0.38 11.34
C THR A 299 1.70 -0.93 9.96
N ARG A 300 2.11 -2.20 9.86
CA ARG A 300 2.37 -2.87 8.60
C ARG A 300 1.16 -2.77 7.67
N ASP A 301 -0.01 -3.27 8.09
CA ASP A 301 -1.18 -3.40 7.22
C ASP A 301 -1.81 -2.03 6.89
N GLY A 302 -1.81 -1.10 7.86
CA GLY A 302 -2.26 0.27 7.59
C GLY A 302 -1.38 1.01 6.60
N ILE A 303 -0.06 0.84 6.68
CA ILE A 303 0.90 1.45 5.74
C ILE A 303 0.84 0.77 4.37
N LEU A 304 0.71 -0.57 4.31
CA LEU A 304 0.50 -1.29 3.06
C LEU A 304 -0.73 -0.77 2.30
N ALA A 305 -1.85 -0.56 2.99
CA ALA A 305 -3.05 0.01 2.38
C ALA A 305 -2.82 1.41 1.79
N LEU A 306 -2.06 2.27 2.47
CA LEU A 306 -1.69 3.60 1.97
C LEU A 306 -0.70 3.51 0.80
N GLY A 307 0.28 2.60 0.90
CA GLY A 307 1.26 2.32 -0.15
C GLY A 307 0.59 1.80 -1.42
N THR A 308 -0.27 0.79 -1.29
CA THR A 308 -1.02 0.21 -2.41
C THR A 308 -1.94 1.24 -3.09
N TYR A 309 -2.58 2.10 -2.30
CA TYR A 309 -3.35 3.22 -2.84
C TYR A 309 -2.50 4.16 -3.70
N LYS A 310 -1.31 4.52 -3.23
CA LYS A 310 -0.46 5.54 -3.88
C LYS A 310 0.38 4.97 -5.01
N ASN A 311 1.01 3.82 -4.81
CA ASN A 311 2.07 3.27 -5.65
C ASN A 311 1.66 1.98 -6.39
N GLY A 312 0.48 1.41 -6.09
CA GLY A 312 0.09 0.08 -6.54
C GLY A 312 0.59 -1.03 -5.60
N SER A 313 0.29 -2.28 -5.92
CA SER A 313 0.64 -3.42 -5.09
C SER A 313 2.15 -3.56 -4.89
N VAL A 314 2.57 -3.80 -3.65
CA VAL A 314 3.97 -4.10 -3.32
C VAL A 314 4.45 -5.40 -3.97
N PHE A 315 3.54 -6.35 -4.25
CA PHE A 315 3.85 -7.59 -4.95
C PHE A 315 4.17 -7.36 -6.42
N ASP A 316 3.53 -6.40 -7.08
CA ASP A 316 3.92 -5.93 -8.42
C ASP A 316 5.32 -5.30 -8.42
N LYS A 317 5.66 -4.55 -7.35
CA LYS A 317 7.00 -4.03 -7.16
C LYS A 317 8.01 -5.17 -7.02
N ALA A 318 7.76 -6.14 -6.13
CA ALA A 318 8.60 -7.30 -5.91
C ALA A 318 8.85 -8.10 -7.20
N LYS A 319 7.79 -8.29 -8.01
CA LYS A 319 7.88 -8.93 -9.33
C LYS A 319 8.80 -8.17 -10.28
N ARG A 320 8.64 -6.85 -10.38
CA ARG A 320 9.53 -6.01 -11.19
C ARG A 320 10.98 -6.08 -10.71
N ASP A 321 11.21 -6.13 -9.40
CA ASP A 321 12.54 -6.21 -8.83
C ASP A 321 13.16 -7.58 -9.08
N TYR A 322 12.41 -8.68 -8.98
CA TYR A 322 12.85 -10.01 -9.39
C TYR A 322 13.23 -10.06 -10.87
N ASP A 323 12.38 -9.52 -11.76
CA ASP A 323 12.68 -9.48 -13.19
C ASP A 323 14.00 -8.75 -13.49
N LYS A 324 14.29 -7.66 -12.76
CA LYS A 324 15.58 -6.95 -12.87
C LYS A 324 16.77 -7.84 -12.49
N THR A 325 16.65 -8.73 -11.51
CA THR A 325 17.74 -9.65 -11.12
C THR A 325 18.05 -10.69 -12.18
N LYS A 326 17.07 -11.03 -13.05
CA LYS A 326 17.20 -12.06 -14.11
C LYS A 326 17.63 -11.49 -15.46
N HIS A 327 17.59 -10.18 -15.64
CA HIS A 327 17.95 -9.54 -16.90
C HIS A 327 19.20 -8.66 -16.73
N PRO A 328 20.19 -8.74 -17.63
CA PRO A 328 21.37 -7.87 -17.58
C PRO A 328 20.96 -6.43 -17.77
N THR A 329 21.45 -5.57 -16.87
CA THR A 329 21.13 -4.14 -16.90
C THR A 329 21.71 -3.49 -18.17
N LYS A 330 20.85 -2.92 -19.00
CA LYS A 330 21.21 -2.09 -20.14
C LYS A 330 21.26 -0.62 -19.77
N ASN A 331 22.25 0.08 -20.30
CA ASN A 331 22.34 1.53 -20.19
C ASN A 331 21.64 2.18 -21.40
N TYR A 332 20.39 2.51 -21.22
CA TYR A 332 19.63 3.27 -22.21
C TYR A 332 19.92 4.78 -22.11
N GLN A 333 19.57 5.51 -23.15
CA GLN A 333 19.81 6.95 -23.24
C GLN A 333 18.53 7.72 -23.49
N LEU A 334 18.50 8.98 -23.02
CA LEU A 334 17.53 9.94 -23.55
C LEU A 334 17.99 10.36 -24.94
N THR A 335 17.18 10.07 -25.94
CA THR A 335 17.46 10.41 -27.34
C THR A 335 17.04 11.86 -27.67
N ASN A 336 16.16 12.43 -26.84
CA ASN A 336 15.76 13.83 -26.90
C ASN A 336 15.34 14.32 -25.50
N GLY A 337 15.40 15.64 -25.28
CA GLY A 337 14.92 16.28 -24.05
C GLY A 337 15.93 16.37 -22.91
N ASN A 338 17.11 15.72 -23.02
CA ASN A 338 18.14 15.83 -22.00
C ASN A 338 18.71 17.27 -21.95
N LYS A 339 18.93 17.78 -20.71
CA LYS A 339 19.41 19.14 -20.42
C LYS A 339 18.50 20.26 -20.97
N THR A 340 17.23 19.98 -21.18
CA THR A 340 16.26 20.96 -21.68
C THR A 340 15.85 21.93 -20.57
N THR A 341 15.66 23.20 -20.93
CA THR A 341 15.04 24.21 -20.05
C THR A 341 13.56 24.34 -20.39
N ILE A 342 12.71 24.30 -19.35
CA ILE A 342 11.25 24.30 -19.46
C ILE A 342 10.71 25.43 -18.61
N THR A 343 9.78 26.21 -19.14
CA THR A 343 9.07 27.23 -18.36
C THR A 343 7.96 26.56 -17.54
N LYS A 344 7.87 26.88 -16.25
CA LYS A 344 6.80 26.38 -15.37
C LYS A 344 5.42 26.72 -15.97
N GLY A 345 4.52 25.74 -16.00
CA GLY A 345 3.24 25.83 -16.69
C GLY A 345 3.22 25.19 -18.09
N GLN A 346 4.37 24.76 -18.62
CA GLN A 346 4.47 24.02 -19.89
C GLN A 346 4.67 22.54 -19.61
N SER A 347 4.30 21.67 -20.58
CA SER A 347 4.61 20.23 -20.53
C SER A 347 6.04 19.97 -20.99
N PHE A 348 6.67 18.91 -20.46
CA PHE A 348 7.99 18.45 -20.88
C PHE A 348 7.87 17.24 -21.82
N ILE A 349 8.44 17.36 -23.01
CA ILE A 349 8.46 16.30 -24.02
C ILE A 349 9.89 15.80 -24.19
N PHE A 350 10.06 14.48 -24.11
CA PHE A 350 11.36 13.81 -24.25
C PHE A 350 11.20 12.43 -24.90
N SER A 351 12.30 11.82 -25.28
CA SER A 351 12.35 10.49 -25.89
C SER A 351 13.51 9.69 -25.36
N THR A 352 13.40 8.36 -25.41
CA THR A 352 14.42 7.39 -25.01
C THR A 352 14.51 6.29 -26.05
N ASP A 353 15.63 5.58 -26.08
CA ASP A 353 15.85 4.34 -26.84
C ASP A 353 15.27 3.10 -26.14
N ILE A 354 14.69 3.24 -24.94
CA ILE A 354 13.90 2.17 -24.30
C ILE A 354 12.69 1.87 -25.19
N PRO A 355 12.44 0.60 -25.58
CA PRO A 355 11.21 0.23 -26.27
C PRO A 355 10.00 0.62 -25.45
N GLN A 356 9.05 1.34 -26.03
CA GLN A 356 7.91 1.95 -25.28
C GLN A 356 7.13 0.94 -24.44
N LYS A 357 6.96 -0.29 -24.97
CA LYS A 357 6.28 -1.39 -24.27
C LYS A 357 7.04 -1.91 -23.06
N SER A 358 8.35 -1.63 -22.98
CA SER A 358 9.23 -2.05 -21.89
C SER A 358 9.35 -0.99 -20.79
N ILE A 359 8.83 0.22 -21.00
CA ILE A 359 8.84 1.29 -19.99
C ILE A 359 7.90 0.91 -18.85
N GLN A 360 8.47 0.79 -17.66
CA GLN A 360 7.74 0.42 -16.45
C GLN A 360 7.38 1.62 -15.59
N SER A 361 8.35 2.50 -15.35
CA SER A 361 8.12 3.68 -14.54
C SER A 361 8.97 4.86 -14.98
N ILE A 362 8.56 6.04 -14.54
CA ILE A 362 9.30 7.29 -14.68
C ILE A 362 9.42 7.90 -13.30
N SER A 363 10.63 8.35 -12.93
CA SER A 363 10.86 9.07 -11.69
C SER A 363 11.53 10.42 -11.95
N VAL A 364 11.26 11.38 -11.06
CA VAL A 364 11.95 12.68 -11.02
C VAL A 364 12.50 12.88 -9.62
N ASP A 365 13.78 13.21 -9.53
CA ASP A 365 14.54 13.39 -8.29
C ASP A 365 14.41 12.19 -7.34
N GLY A 366 14.41 10.98 -7.91
CA GLY A 366 14.28 9.73 -7.17
C GLY A 366 12.84 9.34 -6.80
N ASN A 367 11.85 10.19 -7.02
CA ASN A 367 10.45 9.90 -6.72
C ASN A 367 9.72 9.41 -7.98
N GLU A 368 9.10 8.23 -7.91
CA GLU A 368 8.28 7.70 -9.00
C GLU A 368 7.05 8.58 -9.23
N ILE A 369 6.74 8.82 -10.51
CA ILE A 369 5.64 9.69 -10.94
C ILE A 369 4.40 8.85 -11.19
N ASP A 370 3.25 9.25 -10.62
CA ASP A 370 1.96 8.62 -10.90
C ASP A 370 1.66 8.63 -12.41
N ARG A 371 1.11 7.53 -12.91
CA ARG A 371 0.83 7.31 -14.33
C ARG A 371 -0.09 8.37 -14.95
N SER A 372 -0.92 9.02 -14.16
CA SER A 372 -1.81 10.12 -14.60
C SER A 372 -1.07 11.40 -14.98
N TYR A 373 0.19 11.55 -14.57
CA TYR A 373 1.00 12.74 -14.83
C TYR A 373 1.80 12.69 -16.13
N TYR A 374 1.79 11.54 -16.84
CA TYR A 374 2.51 11.43 -18.10
C TYR A 374 1.81 10.53 -19.13
N THR A 375 2.13 10.75 -20.40
CA THR A 375 1.69 9.91 -21.51
C THR A 375 2.90 9.34 -22.25
N ILE A 376 2.78 8.09 -22.72
CA ILE A 376 3.78 7.42 -23.55
C ILE A 376 3.13 7.12 -24.89
N ASN A 377 3.63 7.81 -25.93
CA ASN A 377 3.32 7.60 -27.32
C ASN A 377 4.66 7.52 -28.08
N GLN A 378 4.78 8.07 -29.28
CA GLN A 378 6.08 8.20 -29.96
C GLN A 378 7.11 9.00 -29.13
N THR A 379 6.64 9.88 -28.26
CA THR A 379 7.40 10.59 -27.25
C THR A 379 6.78 10.38 -25.87
N ILE A 380 7.50 10.72 -24.85
CA ILE A 380 7.00 10.76 -23.47
C ILE A 380 6.72 12.23 -23.12
N THR A 381 5.55 12.50 -22.58
CA THR A 381 5.15 13.86 -22.20
C THR A 381 4.78 13.86 -20.72
N LEU A 382 5.54 14.60 -19.90
CA LEU A 382 5.10 14.98 -18.54
C LEU A 382 4.17 16.18 -18.65
N ASN A 383 3.01 16.11 -17.99
CA ASN A 383 2.05 17.21 -18.05
C ASN A 383 2.47 18.41 -17.17
N ALA A 384 1.95 19.58 -17.52
CA ALA A 384 2.25 20.82 -16.80
C ALA A 384 1.82 20.76 -15.32
N ASN A 385 0.76 20.03 -14.99
CA ASN A 385 0.27 19.92 -13.60
C ASN A 385 1.33 19.29 -12.68
N TYR A 386 1.98 18.22 -13.15
CA TYR A 386 3.08 17.62 -12.41
C TYR A 386 4.26 18.59 -12.27
N LEU A 387 4.69 19.20 -13.38
CA LEU A 387 5.83 20.13 -13.36
C LEU A 387 5.59 21.36 -12.47
N ASN A 388 4.32 21.75 -12.29
CA ASN A 388 3.95 22.82 -11.39
C ASN A 388 4.14 22.47 -9.89
N THR A 389 4.22 21.21 -9.54
CA THR A 389 4.51 20.76 -8.15
C THR A 389 5.98 20.82 -7.80
N LEU A 390 6.86 20.83 -8.82
CA LEU A 390 8.31 20.86 -8.63
C LEU A 390 8.81 22.28 -8.29
N ALA A 391 9.94 22.36 -7.60
CA ALA A 391 10.66 23.60 -7.37
C ALA A 391 11.23 24.18 -8.68
N LEU A 392 11.66 25.42 -8.70
CA LEU A 392 12.47 25.95 -9.80
C LEU A 392 13.91 25.44 -9.64
N GLY A 393 14.57 25.10 -10.74
CA GLY A 393 15.93 24.59 -10.75
C GLY A 393 16.11 23.35 -11.61
N GLN A 394 17.24 22.68 -11.41
CA GLN A 394 17.57 21.46 -12.14
C GLN A 394 16.93 20.24 -11.46
N HIS A 395 16.36 19.36 -12.28
CA HIS A 395 15.76 18.10 -11.90
C HIS A 395 16.39 16.94 -12.66
N THR A 396 16.47 15.77 -12.03
CA THR A 396 16.90 14.52 -12.65
C THR A 396 15.70 13.69 -13.03
N ILE A 397 15.64 13.21 -14.27
CA ILE A 397 14.61 12.26 -14.73
C ILE A 397 15.24 10.90 -14.99
N VAL A 398 14.57 9.84 -14.55
CA VAL A 398 14.93 8.44 -14.84
C VAL A 398 13.72 7.72 -15.43
N ILE A 399 13.93 7.01 -16.54
CA ILE A 399 12.95 6.11 -17.15
C ILE A 399 13.48 4.70 -16.93
N SER A 400 12.67 3.85 -16.30
CA SER A 400 13.03 2.48 -15.96
C SER A 400 12.34 1.49 -16.89
N ALA A 401 13.08 0.47 -17.32
CA ALA A 401 12.61 -0.72 -18.01
C ALA A 401 13.02 -1.96 -17.21
N LEU A 402 12.50 -3.14 -17.55
CA LEU A 402 12.89 -4.41 -16.92
C LEU A 402 14.39 -4.66 -16.98
N ASP A 403 15.02 -4.32 -18.10
CA ASP A 403 16.40 -4.65 -18.43
C ASP A 403 17.33 -3.43 -18.44
N GLY A 404 16.93 -2.30 -17.82
CA GLY A 404 17.80 -1.13 -17.73
C GLY A 404 17.07 0.18 -17.50
N LYS A 405 17.82 1.27 -17.59
CA LYS A 405 17.30 2.62 -17.38
C LYS A 405 17.95 3.65 -18.28
N ALA A 406 17.19 4.70 -18.63
CA ALA A 406 17.70 5.93 -19.22
C ALA A 406 17.60 7.05 -18.18
N SER A 407 18.61 7.91 -18.09
CA SER A 407 18.59 9.05 -17.19
C SER A 407 19.01 10.34 -17.90
N GLY A 408 18.53 11.47 -17.42
CA GLY A 408 18.87 12.79 -17.90
C GLY A 408 18.43 13.88 -16.94
N THR A 409 18.65 15.13 -17.34
CA THR A 409 18.28 16.29 -16.54
C THR A 409 17.45 17.28 -17.35
N PHE A 410 16.62 18.06 -16.63
CA PHE A 410 15.94 19.23 -17.19
C PHE A 410 15.95 20.36 -16.15
N THR A 411 15.74 21.59 -16.59
CA THR A 411 15.72 22.76 -15.71
C THR A 411 14.37 23.45 -15.80
N LEU A 412 13.71 23.69 -14.67
CA LEU A 412 12.50 24.47 -14.56
C LEU A 412 12.82 25.92 -14.25
N ILE A 413 12.30 26.83 -15.10
CA ILE A 413 12.42 28.28 -14.90
C ILE A 413 11.04 28.90 -14.69
N ALA A 414 11.02 30.05 -14.03
CA ALA A 414 9.81 30.84 -13.87
C ALA A 414 9.29 31.37 -15.22
N PRO A 415 7.97 31.52 -15.41
CA PRO A 415 7.44 32.27 -16.53
C PRO A 415 8.03 33.68 -16.56
N GLN A 416 8.49 34.15 -17.72
CA GLN A 416 8.88 35.55 -17.85
C GLN A 416 7.62 36.41 -17.74
N GLU A 417 7.61 37.34 -16.79
CA GLU A 417 6.57 38.36 -16.77
C GLU A 417 6.68 39.20 -18.05
N GLU A 418 5.59 39.31 -18.79
CA GLU A 418 5.52 40.30 -19.88
C GLU A 418 5.77 41.69 -19.31
N VAL A 419 6.85 42.30 -19.71
CA VAL A 419 7.15 43.67 -19.37
C VAL A 419 6.03 44.55 -19.90
N LYS A 420 5.04 44.83 -19.08
CA LYS A 420 4.02 45.86 -19.37
C LYS A 420 4.75 47.19 -19.51
N LYS A 421 4.61 47.80 -20.72
CA LYS A 421 5.13 49.16 -20.97
C LYS A 421 4.78 50.08 -19.80
N PRO A 422 5.68 50.98 -19.39
CA PRO A 422 5.46 51.85 -18.22
C PRO A 422 4.25 52.76 -18.44
N VAL A 423 3.28 52.66 -17.56
CA VAL A 423 2.24 53.69 -17.39
C VAL A 423 2.83 54.79 -16.55
N GLN A 424 2.70 56.05 -17.01
CA GLN A 424 3.25 57.23 -16.34
C GLN A 424 2.74 57.39 -14.91
N PRO A 425 3.51 58.02 -13.98
CA PRO A 425 3.27 57.99 -12.56
C PRO A 425 2.11 58.89 -12.13
N VAL A 426 1.22 58.31 -11.29
CA VAL A 426 0.31 59.08 -10.44
C VAL A 426 0.92 59.25 -9.07
N GLN A 427 0.86 60.49 -8.53
CA GLN A 427 1.53 60.96 -7.34
C GLN A 427 1.19 60.23 -6.04
N GLU A 428 2.18 60.16 -5.21
CA GLU A 428 2.27 59.51 -3.91
C GLU A 428 1.50 60.27 -2.80
N VAL A 429 0.72 59.56 -2.00
CA VAL A 429 0.24 60.03 -0.67
C VAL A 429 0.81 59.11 0.40
N LYS A 430 1.67 59.65 1.23
CA LYS A 430 2.30 58.98 2.41
C LYS A 430 1.31 58.91 3.59
N GLN A 431 1.21 57.76 4.24
CA GLN A 431 0.86 57.67 5.66
C GLN A 431 1.64 56.56 6.40
N PRO A 432 1.85 56.63 7.72
CA PRO A 432 2.99 56.05 8.41
C PRO A 432 2.74 54.70 9.08
N ILE A 433 3.85 53.96 9.22
CA ILE A 433 3.97 52.60 9.77
C ILE A 433 3.90 52.64 11.31
N LYS A 434 3.05 51.79 11.94
CA LYS A 434 3.13 51.43 13.36
C LYS A 434 3.78 50.06 13.55
N LYS A 435 4.81 50.06 14.42
CA LYS A 435 5.52 48.86 14.90
C LYS A 435 4.65 48.00 15.80
N ALA A 436 4.77 46.68 15.69
CA ALA A 436 4.28 45.70 16.66
C ALA A 436 5.43 44.96 17.36
N PRO A 437 5.24 44.51 18.62
CA PRO A 437 6.33 44.08 19.47
C PRO A 437 6.69 42.59 19.39
N SER A 438 7.95 42.32 19.72
CA SER A 438 8.65 41.04 19.89
C SER A 438 8.03 40.15 20.98
N THR A 439 7.91 38.87 20.76
CA THR A 439 7.69 37.84 21.79
C THR A 439 8.77 36.77 21.77
N THR A 440 9.24 36.45 22.95
CA THR A 440 10.34 35.58 23.35
C THR A 440 9.93 34.08 23.25
N PRO A 441 10.86 33.12 22.99
CA PRO A 441 10.54 31.72 22.84
C PRO A 441 10.41 30.99 24.17
N VAL A 442 9.39 30.13 24.27
CA VAL A 442 9.16 29.21 25.38
C VAL A 442 9.90 27.88 25.14
N LYS A 443 10.64 27.43 26.13
CA LYS A 443 11.30 26.13 26.21
C LYS A 443 10.28 24.98 26.27
N GLN A 444 10.41 23.98 25.38
CA GLN A 444 9.70 22.70 25.50
C GLN A 444 10.52 21.71 26.34
N GLU A 445 9.88 21.16 27.34
CA GLU A 445 10.39 20.03 28.14
C GLU A 445 10.19 18.70 27.37
N LYS A 446 11.23 17.86 27.34
CA LYS A 446 11.20 16.50 26.81
C LYS A 446 10.46 15.57 27.77
N LYS A 447 9.33 15.01 27.35
CA LYS A 447 8.67 13.90 28.03
C LYS A 447 9.31 12.58 27.58
N VAL A 448 9.90 11.87 28.50
CA VAL A 448 10.47 10.53 28.28
C VAL A 448 9.32 9.53 28.16
N VAL A 449 9.17 8.92 26.99
CA VAL A 449 8.24 7.80 26.76
C VAL A 449 8.96 6.50 27.13
N LYS A 450 8.44 5.75 28.09
CA LYS A 450 8.92 4.40 28.40
C LYS A 450 8.53 3.45 27.25
N SER A 451 9.52 2.84 26.62
CA SER A 451 9.29 1.77 25.63
C SER A 451 8.75 0.53 26.36
N TYR A 452 7.65 0.00 25.85
CA TYR A 452 7.15 -1.31 26.25
C TYR A 452 7.65 -2.35 25.23
N LYS A 453 8.13 -3.48 25.75
CA LYS A 453 8.57 -4.60 24.92
C LYS A 453 7.33 -5.25 24.30
N VAL A 454 7.19 -5.14 22.98
CA VAL A 454 6.14 -5.83 22.22
C VAL A 454 6.50 -7.31 22.15
N VAL A 455 5.52 -8.17 22.38
CA VAL A 455 5.69 -9.61 22.17
C VAL A 455 5.68 -9.84 20.67
N ASP A 456 6.76 -10.44 20.16
CA ASP A 456 6.87 -10.86 18.77
C ASP A 456 5.86 -12.00 18.51
N THR A 457 4.87 -11.73 17.64
CA THR A 457 3.81 -12.67 17.28
C THR A 457 4.08 -13.35 15.95
N SER A 458 5.33 -13.35 15.50
CA SER A 458 5.73 -13.97 14.22
C SER A 458 5.76 -15.51 14.25
N ASP A 459 5.55 -16.14 15.43
CA ASP A 459 5.43 -17.58 15.55
C ASP A 459 4.00 -18.05 15.18
N SER A 460 3.89 -18.83 14.10
CA SER A 460 2.62 -19.33 13.56
C SER A 460 1.83 -20.22 14.56
N THR A 461 2.49 -20.82 15.54
CA THR A 461 1.86 -21.60 16.61
C THR A 461 1.11 -20.72 17.61
N ASP A 462 1.58 -19.50 17.84
CA ASP A 462 0.91 -18.59 18.76
C ASP A 462 -0.33 -17.92 18.14
N ILE A 463 -0.37 -17.73 16.82
CA ILE A 463 -1.50 -17.09 16.12
C ILE A 463 -2.76 -17.97 16.19
N GLU A 464 -2.65 -19.28 16.07
CA GLU A 464 -3.81 -20.20 16.23
C GLU A 464 -4.42 -20.07 17.63
N LEU A 465 -3.58 -19.86 18.66
CA LEU A 465 -4.03 -19.65 20.03
C LEU A 465 -4.70 -18.26 20.19
N TYR A 466 -4.23 -17.24 19.49
CA TYR A 466 -4.82 -15.89 19.48
C TYR A 466 -6.25 -15.92 18.92
N VAL A 467 -6.45 -16.55 17.76
CA VAL A 467 -7.76 -16.68 17.14
C VAL A 467 -8.71 -17.45 18.05
N LEU A 468 -8.24 -18.52 18.68
CA LEU A 468 -9.06 -19.32 19.63
C LEU A 468 -9.55 -18.47 20.82
N LEU A 469 -8.69 -17.61 21.37
CA LEU A 469 -9.01 -16.77 22.54
C LEU A 469 -9.97 -15.61 22.21
N VAL A 470 -9.80 -14.96 21.07
CA VAL A 470 -10.69 -13.88 20.62
C VAL A 470 -12.12 -14.42 20.44
N ILE A 471 -12.26 -15.64 19.96
CA ILE A 471 -13.58 -16.28 19.76
C ILE A 471 -14.18 -16.76 21.07
N LEU A 472 -13.38 -17.30 21.98
CA LEU A 472 -13.87 -17.70 23.32
C LEU A 472 -14.35 -16.51 24.12
N THR A 473 -13.66 -15.36 24.01
CA THR A 473 -14.11 -14.11 24.66
C THR A 473 -15.36 -13.54 24.01
N GLY A 474 -15.45 -13.58 22.67
CA GLY A 474 -16.66 -13.17 21.93
C GLY A 474 -17.88 -14.02 22.27
N LEU A 475 -17.73 -15.34 22.35
CA LEU A 475 -18.78 -16.28 22.78
C LEU A 475 -19.17 -16.05 24.26
N GLY A 476 -18.19 -15.77 25.13
CA GLY A 476 -18.44 -15.41 26.52
C GLY A 476 -19.30 -14.15 26.69
N ILE A 477 -19.03 -13.13 25.88
CA ILE A 477 -19.83 -11.87 25.88
C ILE A 477 -21.24 -12.10 25.36
N ILE A 478 -21.41 -12.95 24.33
CA ILE A 478 -22.75 -13.30 23.79
C ILE A 478 -23.55 -14.10 24.80
N LEU A 479 -22.93 -15.05 25.51
CA LEU A 479 -23.58 -15.81 26.59
C LEU A 479 -23.94 -14.93 27.77
N LEU A 480 -23.08 -14.02 28.19
CA LEU A 480 -23.35 -13.05 29.26
C LEU A 480 -24.47 -12.06 28.90
N ARG A 481 -24.58 -11.65 27.62
CA ARG A 481 -25.72 -10.82 27.18
C ARG A 481 -27.03 -11.59 27.14
N ARG A 482 -27.02 -12.89 26.77
CA ARG A 482 -28.23 -13.73 26.85
C ARG A 482 -28.69 -13.98 28.29
N TYR A 483 -27.79 -14.10 29.24
CA TYR A 483 -28.11 -14.30 30.66
C TYR A 483 -28.65 -13.04 31.37
N ARG A 484 -28.47 -11.85 30.82
CA ARG A 484 -29.01 -10.59 31.36
C ARG A 484 -30.41 -10.24 30.87
N HIS A 485 -30.98 -11.06 30.00
CA HIS A 485 -32.37 -10.89 29.47
C HIS A 485 -33.30 -12.07 29.75
N VAL A 486 -32.97 -12.87 30.77
CA VAL A 486 -33.86 -13.87 31.36
C VAL A 486 -34.23 -13.43 32.78
#